data_b1e44e36d3a1499de2ea96d83f6c1679
#
_entry.id   b1e44e36d3a1499de2ea96d83f6c1679
#
_cell.length_a   1.000
_cell.length_b   1.000
_cell.length_c   1.000
_cell.angle_alpha   90.00
_cell.angle_beta   90.00
_cell.angle_gamma   90.00
#
_symmetry.space_group_name_H-M   'P 1'
#
loop_
_entity.id
_entity.type
_entity.pdbx_description
1 polymer ?
#
loop_
_entity_poly.entity_id
_entity_poly.type
_entity_poly.pdbx_seq_one_letter_code
_entity_poly.pdbx_strand_id
1 'polypeptide(L)'
;MADNPPSMRAPLEAKSPFDLRVDLGKDVPETDVRTALAQGDMGFMHSFTTGSAVDGPGLRVVGWTTGCMWRCQYCHNPDTWHKYNGHPVTVSRAMREIGKYAQVLKISKGGITLSGGEPMLQRLFVAQIFRRCKELGLHTCMDTSGRLGNRFTDPELMDIDLNLLDIKSGDPEVYERITRQPLQPTLDYALRLSALGRPTWIRFVLVPGLSDGLDNVEKVADFCAGLKTVERVEILRFHQMGRDKWHKLGLDYALEDVEPPDAALTQRVREQFRRRGLTVY
;
A
#
# COMPACT_ATOMS: atom_id res chain seq x y z
N MET A 1 21.20 21.27 20.67
CA MET A 1 20.33 20.44 21.51
C MET A 1 19.15 20.09 20.61
N ALA A 2 19.10 18.87 20.14
CA ALA A 2 18.04 18.45 19.20
C ALA A 2 16.86 17.93 20.05
N ASP A 3 15.74 18.66 19.97
CA ASP A 3 14.49 18.25 20.61
C ASP A 3 13.99 16.94 19.98
N ASN A 4 14.02 15.89 20.78
CA ASN A 4 13.36 14.64 20.46
C ASN A 4 11.83 14.89 20.47
N PRO A 5 11.10 14.61 19.41
CA PRO A 5 9.65 14.70 19.45
C PRO A 5 9.10 13.69 20.47
N PRO A 6 8.04 14.04 21.20
CA PRO A 6 7.46 13.18 22.21
C PRO A 6 7.07 11.82 21.63
N SER A 7 7.36 10.75 22.37
CA SER A 7 7.04 9.38 22.00
C SER A 7 5.52 9.22 21.85
N MET A 8 5.02 9.31 20.63
CA MET A 8 3.62 8.97 20.31
C MET A 8 3.44 7.43 20.37
N ARG A 9 3.44 6.88 21.57
CA ARG A 9 2.83 5.58 21.82
C ARG A 9 1.39 5.83 22.22
N ALA A 10 0.50 5.92 21.23
CA ALA A 10 -0.93 5.76 21.51
C ALA A 10 -1.13 4.33 22.05
N PRO A 11 -1.82 4.14 23.17
CA PRO A 11 -2.17 2.81 23.63
C PRO A 11 -3.11 2.19 22.58
N LEU A 12 -2.66 1.15 21.89
CA LEU A 12 -3.50 0.32 21.05
C LEU A 12 -4.39 -0.53 21.98
N GLU A 13 -5.42 0.09 22.54
CA GLU A 13 -6.51 -0.59 23.22
C GLU A 13 -7.59 -0.94 22.21
N ALA A 14 -7.42 -2.04 21.53
CA ALA A 14 -8.52 -2.90 21.10
C ALA A 14 -7.94 -4.28 20.87
N LYS A 15 -8.36 -5.24 21.64
CA LYS A 15 -8.16 -6.66 21.35
C LYS A 15 -8.93 -6.96 20.07
N SER A 16 -8.27 -6.79 18.93
CA SER A 16 -8.76 -7.36 17.67
C SER A 16 -8.81 -8.87 17.84
N PRO A 17 -9.85 -9.57 17.35
CA PRO A 17 -9.87 -11.03 17.31
C PRO A 17 -8.69 -11.60 16.52
N PHE A 18 -7.96 -10.76 15.82
CA PHE A 18 -6.70 -11.06 15.11
C PHE A 18 -5.50 -10.46 15.84
N ASP A 19 -5.40 -10.70 17.18
CA ASP A 19 -4.21 -10.28 17.94
C ASP A 19 -2.98 -10.99 17.37
N LEU A 20 -2.22 -10.26 16.56
CA LEU A 20 -0.99 -10.73 15.92
C LEU A 20 0.22 -10.61 16.83
N ARG A 21 0.04 -10.21 18.10
CA ARG A 21 1.15 -10.06 19.01
C ARG A 21 1.97 -11.35 19.02
N VAL A 22 3.21 -11.20 18.61
CA VAL A 22 4.22 -12.24 18.81
C VAL A 22 4.55 -12.22 20.29
N ASP A 23 4.35 -13.32 20.97
CA ASP A 23 5.01 -13.56 22.24
C ASP A 23 6.50 -13.79 21.90
N LEU A 24 7.28 -12.73 22.00
CA LEU A 24 8.69 -12.75 21.63
C LEU A 24 9.45 -13.88 22.33
N GLY A 25 9.04 -14.24 23.57
CA GLY A 25 9.65 -15.35 24.31
C GLY A 25 9.33 -16.73 23.75
N LYS A 26 8.26 -16.90 22.98
CA LYS A 26 7.85 -18.20 22.40
C LYS A 26 8.18 -18.36 20.92
N ASP A 27 8.04 -17.26 20.16
CA ASP A 27 8.23 -17.32 18.70
C ASP A 27 9.65 -16.92 18.28
N VAL A 28 10.27 -15.97 18.99
CA VAL A 28 11.65 -15.51 18.74
C VAL A 28 12.32 -15.13 20.06
N PRO A 29 13.47 -15.73 20.43
CA PRO A 29 14.26 -15.30 21.57
C PRO A 29 14.65 -13.82 21.41
N GLU A 30 14.58 -13.03 22.47
CA GLU A 30 14.87 -11.59 22.44
C GLU A 30 16.27 -11.27 21.89
N THR A 31 17.23 -12.16 22.10
CA THR A 31 18.61 -12.05 21.59
C THR A 31 18.68 -12.13 20.06
N ASP A 32 17.70 -12.76 19.39
CA ASP A 32 17.72 -13.01 17.96
C ASP A 32 16.85 -12.02 17.15
N VAL A 33 16.14 -11.11 17.81
CA VAL A 33 15.22 -10.15 17.15
C VAL A 33 15.94 -9.29 16.11
N ARG A 34 17.14 -8.81 16.41
CA ARG A 34 17.93 -8.00 15.46
C ARG A 34 18.28 -8.79 14.20
N THR A 35 18.71 -10.02 14.38
CA THR A 35 19.06 -10.94 13.29
C THR A 35 17.82 -11.25 12.45
N ALA A 36 16.72 -11.61 13.08
CA ALA A 36 15.45 -11.89 12.40
C ALA A 36 14.93 -10.68 11.57
N LEU A 37 15.04 -9.47 12.11
CA LEU A 37 14.71 -8.24 11.38
C LEU A 37 15.65 -7.99 10.19
N ALA A 38 16.95 -8.20 10.38
CA ALA A 38 17.95 -8.00 9.33
C ALA A 38 17.83 -9.02 8.19
N GLN A 39 17.44 -10.25 8.49
CA GLN A 39 17.21 -11.32 7.52
C GLN A 39 15.80 -11.29 6.90
N GLY A 40 14.89 -10.50 7.47
CA GLY A 40 13.50 -10.42 7.01
C GLY A 40 12.61 -11.54 7.54
N ASP A 41 13.08 -12.35 8.50
CA ASP A 41 12.29 -13.39 9.16
C ASP A 41 11.22 -12.80 10.09
N MET A 42 11.37 -11.52 10.42
CA MET A 42 10.44 -10.72 11.20
C MET A 42 10.20 -9.35 10.54
N GLY A 43 8.99 -8.86 10.66
CA GLY A 43 8.59 -7.52 10.27
C GLY A 43 7.60 -6.92 11.26
N PHE A 44 7.09 -5.74 10.94
CA PHE A 44 6.08 -5.05 11.74
C PHE A 44 4.79 -4.91 10.94
N MET A 45 3.70 -5.37 11.51
CA MET A 45 2.37 -5.30 10.90
C MET A 45 1.38 -4.59 11.84
N HIS A 46 0.48 -3.84 11.25
CA HIS A 46 -0.64 -3.23 11.97
C HIS A 46 -1.71 -4.29 12.26
N SER A 47 -2.16 -4.98 11.22
CA SER A 47 -3.27 -5.93 11.30
C SER A 47 -3.38 -6.79 10.03
N PHE A 48 -4.30 -7.76 10.05
CA PHE A 48 -4.83 -8.41 8.86
C PHE A 48 -6.33 -8.12 8.72
N THR A 49 -6.78 -7.95 7.47
CA THR A 49 -8.20 -7.90 7.13
C THR A 49 -8.53 -9.09 6.23
N THR A 50 -9.63 -9.79 6.51
CA THR A 50 -10.07 -10.94 5.72
C THR A 50 -11.31 -10.58 4.92
N GLY A 51 -11.43 -11.09 3.70
CA GLY A 51 -12.61 -10.92 2.89
C GLY A 51 -12.69 -9.59 2.12
N SER A 52 -11.57 -8.90 1.89
CA SER A 52 -11.58 -7.73 1.00
C SER A 52 -11.83 -8.13 -0.45
N ALA A 53 -12.66 -7.34 -1.15
CA ALA A 53 -12.95 -7.46 -2.57
C ALA A 53 -12.44 -6.25 -3.39
N VAL A 54 -11.75 -5.31 -2.76
CA VAL A 54 -11.28 -4.05 -3.37
C VAL A 54 -9.76 -3.91 -3.42
N ASP A 55 -9.04 -4.85 -2.84
CA ASP A 55 -7.58 -4.81 -2.76
C ASP A 55 -6.90 -5.82 -3.70
N GLY A 56 -7.46 -5.97 -4.89
CA GLY A 56 -7.00 -6.90 -5.94
C GLY A 56 -8.09 -7.87 -6.38
N PRO A 57 -7.77 -8.82 -7.28
CA PRO A 57 -8.75 -9.75 -7.84
C PRO A 57 -9.21 -10.79 -6.82
N GLY A 58 -10.48 -11.20 -6.92
CA GLY A 58 -11.08 -12.22 -6.06
C GLY A 58 -11.17 -11.79 -4.60
N LEU A 59 -11.31 -12.76 -3.70
CA LEU A 59 -11.35 -12.49 -2.27
C LEU A 59 -9.93 -12.39 -1.71
N ARG A 60 -9.65 -11.35 -0.91
CA ARG A 60 -8.30 -11.08 -0.42
C ARG A 60 -8.21 -11.18 1.10
N VAL A 61 -7.11 -11.74 1.56
CA VAL A 61 -6.57 -11.40 2.87
C VAL A 61 -5.61 -10.23 2.66
N VAL A 62 -5.78 -9.14 3.41
CA VAL A 62 -4.91 -7.97 3.33
C VAL A 62 -4.05 -7.90 4.57
N GLY A 63 -2.74 -7.93 4.40
CA GLY A 63 -1.79 -7.68 5.47
C GLY A 63 -1.36 -6.22 5.47
N TRP A 64 -1.66 -5.51 6.55
CA TRP A 64 -1.34 -4.09 6.71
C TRP A 64 0.01 -3.96 7.41
N THR A 65 1.04 -3.54 6.69
CA THR A 65 2.36 -3.28 7.25
C THR A 65 2.43 -1.92 7.92
N THR A 66 3.41 -1.69 8.79
CA THR A 66 3.71 -0.38 9.37
C THR A 66 5.04 0.16 8.86
N GLY A 67 5.20 1.47 8.98
CA GLY A 67 6.28 2.24 8.38
C GLY A 67 5.87 2.81 7.03
N CYS A 68 5.88 4.14 6.93
CA CYS A 68 5.66 4.87 5.68
C CYS A 68 6.43 6.17 5.74
N MET A 69 7.16 6.48 4.67
CA MET A 69 7.87 7.75 4.57
C MET A 69 7.06 8.86 3.91
N TRP A 70 5.91 8.51 3.32
CA TRP A 70 4.96 9.48 2.78
C TRP A 70 4.17 10.15 3.90
N ARG A 71 3.73 11.37 3.59
CA ARG A 71 2.82 12.16 4.44
C ARG A 71 1.65 12.63 3.58
N CYS A 72 1.00 11.64 2.93
CA CYS A 72 -0.14 11.93 2.05
C CYS A 72 -1.23 12.65 2.82
N GLN A 73 -1.69 13.80 2.30
CA GLN A 73 -2.68 14.64 2.96
C GLN A 73 -4.01 13.91 3.19
N TYR A 74 -4.33 12.91 2.36
CA TYR A 74 -5.53 12.07 2.46
C TYR A 74 -5.27 10.67 3.03
N CYS A 75 -4.21 10.49 3.81
CA CYS A 75 -3.89 9.16 4.34
C CYS A 75 -5.01 8.63 5.24
N HIS A 76 -5.52 7.45 4.93
CA HIS A 76 -6.53 6.78 5.77
C HIS A 76 -5.92 6.09 7.00
N ASN A 77 -4.61 5.83 6.97
CA ASN A 77 -3.92 5.08 8.00
C ASN A 77 -2.67 5.82 8.53
N PRO A 78 -2.79 7.07 9.02
CA PRO A 78 -1.65 7.82 9.56
C PRO A 78 -1.02 7.13 10.78
N ASP A 79 -1.77 6.28 11.47
CA ASP A 79 -1.31 5.40 12.54
C ASP A 79 -0.24 4.38 12.09
N THR A 80 -0.16 4.08 10.80
CA THR A 80 0.87 3.19 10.24
C THR A 80 2.18 3.88 9.84
N TRP A 81 2.30 5.19 9.97
CA TRP A 81 3.50 5.93 9.51
C TRP A 81 4.78 5.50 10.21
N HIS A 82 4.71 5.24 11.51
CA HIS A 82 5.87 4.78 12.28
C HIS A 82 5.93 3.26 12.29
N LYS A 83 7.08 2.70 11.90
CA LYS A 83 7.28 1.25 11.82
C LYS A 83 6.95 0.55 13.14
N TYR A 84 7.35 1.13 14.25
CA TYR A 84 7.17 0.55 15.58
C TYR A 84 5.78 0.78 16.21
N ASN A 85 4.86 1.41 15.48
CA ASN A 85 3.44 1.43 15.88
C ASN A 85 2.74 0.10 15.57
N GLY A 86 3.39 -0.77 14.78
CA GLY A 86 2.89 -2.11 14.51
C GLY A 86 3.35 -3.14 15.54
N HIS A 87 2.83 -4.33 15.37
CA HIS A 87 3.24 -5.51 16.14
C HIS A 87 4.40 -6.23 15.42
N PRO A 88 5.45 -6.67 16.13
CA PRO A 88 6.44 -7.55 15.54
C PRO A 88 5.79 -8.89 15.18
N VAL A 89 5.98 -9.35 13.95
CA VAL A 89 5.39 -10.57 13.41
C VAL A 89 6.46 -11.35 12.66
N THR A 90 6.65 -12.62 12.98
CA THR A 90 7.52 -13.50 12.20
C THR A 90 6.83 -13.91 10.89
N VAL A 91 7.63 -14.19 9.85
CA VAL A 91 7.10 -14.76 8.59
C VAL A 91 6.28 -16.01 8.87
N SER A 92 6.75 -16.89 9.75
CA SER A 92 6.02 -18.11 10.13
C SER A 92 4.67 -17.82 10.78
N ARG A 93 4.57 -16.77 11.62
CA ARG A 93 3.29 -16.36 12.21
C ARG A 93 2.35 -15.80 11.15
N ALA A 94 2.85 -14.91 10.28
CA ALA A 94 2.05 -14.37 9.19
C ALA A 94 1.52 -15.48 8.28
N MET A 95 2.36 -16.45 7.93
CA MET A 95 1.95 -17.58 7.09
C MET A 95 0.95 -18.52 7.76
N ARG A 96 1.02 -18.70 9.07
CA ARG A 96 -0.03 -19.45 9.81
C ARG A 96 -1.39 -18.75 9.71
N GLU A 97 -1.43 -17.42 9.81
CA GLU A 97 -2.69 -16.67 9.67
C GLU A 97 -3.22 -16.73 8.23
N ILE A 98 -2.38 -16.49 7.23
CA ILE A 98 -2.74 -16.58 5.82
C ILE A 98 -3.22 -17.99 5.46
N GLY A 99 -2.52 -19.01 5.95
CA GLY A 99 -2.82 -20.42 5.69
C GLY A 99 -4.21 -20.86 6.10
N LYS A 100 -4.79 -20.25 7.13
CA LYS A 100 -6.19 -20.52 7.56
C LYS A 100 -7.22 -20.27 6.46
N TYR A 101 -6.90 -19.37 5.54
CA TYR A 101 -7.80 -18.94 4.46
C TYR A 101 -7.39 -19.47 3.09
N ALA A 102 -6.26 -20.19 2.98
CA ALA A 102 -5.66 -20.58 1.71
C ALA A 102 -6.64 -21.30 0.76
N GLN A 103 -7.46 -22.20 1.29
CA GLN A 103 -8.42 -22.95 0.48
C GLN A 103 -9.54 -22.04 -0.07
N VAL A 104 -10.15 -21.20 0.75
CA VAL A 104 -11.20 -20.27 0.30
C VAL A 104 -10.67 -19.23 -0.67
N LEU A 105 -9.42 -18.76 -0.46
CA LEU A 105 -8.76 -17.83 -1.36
C LEU A 105 -8.53 -18.44 -2.76
N LYS A 106 -8.13 -19.72 -2.83
CA LYS A 106 -7.96 -20.43 -4.10
C LYS A 106 -9.30 -20.60 -4.84
N ILE A 107 -10.35 -21.01 -4.14
CA ILE A 107 -11.69 -21.20 -4.73
C ILE A 107 -12.22 -19.87 -5.28
N SER A 108 -12.02 -18.76 -4.57
CA SER A 108 -12.45 -17.42 -4.98
C SER A 108 -11.53 -16.76 -6.00
N LYS A 109 -10.49 -17.45 -6.52
CA LYS A 109 -9.45 -16.88 -7.38
C LYS A 109 -8.81 -15.63 -6.79
N GLY A 110 -8.70 -15.60 -5.47
CA GLY A 110 -8.14 -14.50 -4.68
C GLY A 110 -6.74 -14.81 -4.17
N GLY A 111 -6.35 -14.14 -3.08
CA GLY A 111 -5.01 -14.34 -2.50
C GLY A 111 -4.66 -13.36 -1.40
N ILE A 112 -3.38 -13.09 -1.26
CA ILE A 112 -2.85 -12.13 -0.30
C ILE A 112 -2.57 -10.78 -0.97
N THR A 113 -2.90 -9.70 -0.27
CA THR A 113 -2.43 -8.35 -0.59
C THR A 113 -1.61 -7.84 0.58
N LEU A 114 -0.42 -7.33 0.34
CA LEU A 114 0.34 -6.58 1.34
C LEU A 114 0.24 -5.09 1.02
N SER A 115 -0.22 -4.33 2.00
CA SER A 115 -0.51 -2.90 1.97
C SER A 115 -0.15 -2.26 3.31
N GLY A 116 -0.79 -1.16 3.71
CA GLY A 116 -0.69 -0.54 5.03
C GLY A 116 0.00 0.80 5.02
N GLY A 117 1.19 0.89 5.59
CA GLY A 117 2.11 2.00 5.39
C GLY A 117 2.70 1.90 3.98
N GLU A 118 3.97 1.51 3.88
CA GLU A 118 4.62 1.19 2.61
C GLU A 118 5.30 -0.18 2.74
N PRO A 119 4.75 -1.24 2.11
CA PRO A 119 5.29 -2.60 2.23
C PRO A 119 6.76 -2.70 1.82
N MET A 120 7.17 -1.91 0.83
CA MET A 120 8.56 -1.91 0.33
C MET A 120 9.60 -1.46 1.37
N LEU A 121 9.19 -0.78 2.45
CA LEU A 121 10.10 -0.47 3.56
C LEU A 121 10.59 -1.73 4.29
N GLN A 122 9.82 -2.80 4.23
CA GLN A 122 10.11 -4.07 4.88
C GLN A 122 10.40 -5.17 3.82
N ARG A 123 11.19 -4.81 2.79
CA ARG A 123 11.44 -5.62 1.59
C ARG A 123 11.65 -7.09 1.88
N LEU A 124 12.63 -7.46 2.72
CA LEU A 124 12.98 -8.87 2.94
C LEU A 124 11.83 -9.67 3.58
N PHE A 125 11.12 -9.05 4.53
CA PHE A 125 9.95 -9.65 5.17
C PHE A 125 8.80 -9.86 4.15
N VAL A 126 8.51 -8.82 3.36
CA VAL A 126 7.47 -8.84 2.33
C VAL A 126 7.78 -9.88 1.24
N ALA A 127 9.02 -9.91 0.75
CA ALA A 127 9.46 -10.86 -0.27
C ALA A 127 9.35 -12.32 0.21
N GLN A 128 9.72 -12.60 1.48
CA GLN A 128 9.56 -13.94 2.04
C GLN A 128 8.08 -14.36 2.14
N ILE A 129 7.18 -13.44 2.54
CA ILE A 129 5.75 -13.76 2.59
C ILE A 129 5.23 -14.06 1.18
N PHE A 130 5.54 -13.23 0.18
CA PHE A 130 5.08 -13.46 -1.20
C PHE A 130 5.59 -14.80 -1.75
N ARG A 131 6.87 -15.09 -1.60
CA ARG A 131 7.43 -16.38 -2.02
C ARG A 131 6.67 -17.57 -1.42
N ARG A 132 6.46 -17.58 -0.10
CA ARG A 132 5.72 -18.65 0.57
C ARG A 132 4.25 -18.71 0.16
N CYS A 133 3.63 -17.58 -0.14
CA CYS A 133 2.28 -17.56 -0.71
C CYS A 133 2.24 -18.18 -2.12
N LYS A 134 3.25 -17.94 -2.94
CA LYS A 134 3.40 -18.58 -4.25
C LYS A 134 3.57 -20.10 -4.11
N GLU A 135 4.37 -20.56 -3.15
CA GLU A 135 4.52 -22.00 -2.83
C GLU A 135 3.19 -22.63 -2.42
N LEU A 136 2.31 -21.87 -1.75
CA LEU A 136 0.95 -22.30 -1.43
C LEU A 136 -0.02 -22.20 -2.62
N GLY A 137 0.42 -21.70 -3.79
CA GLY A 137 -0.43 -21.48 -4.96
C GLY A 137 -1.44 -20.34 -4.77
N LEU A 138 -1.13 -19.34 -3.95
CA LEU A 138 -1.95 -18.15 -3.74
C LEU A 138 -1.50 -17.02 -4.67
N HIS A 139 -2.46 -16.26 -5.17
CA HIS A 139 -2.20 -15.03 -5.91
C HIS A 139 -1.66 -13.96 -4.95
N THR A 140 -0.59 -13.27 -5.36
CA THR A 140 0.09 -12.25 -4.58
C THR A 140 -0.12 -10.86 -5.16
N CYS A 141 -0.40 -9.89 -4.31
CA CYS A 141 -0.64 -8.53 -4.71
C CYS A 141 0.10 -7.55 -3.78
N MET A 142 0.80 -6.59 -4.33
CA MET A 142 1.47 -5.53 -3.57
C MET A 142 0.80 -4.19 -3.85
N ASP A 143 0.28 -3.55 -2.79
CA ASP A 143 -0.27 -2.20 -2.82
C ASP A 143 0.80 -1.22 -2.32
N THR A 144 1.28 -0.37 -3.20
CA THR A 144 2.49 0.41 -2.98
C THR A 144 2.47 1.74 -3.73
N SER A 145 3.20 2.71 -3.20
CA SER A 145 3.54 3.94 -3.93
C SER A 145 4.70 3.77 -4.93
N GLY A 146 5.39 2.63 -4.90
CA GLY A 146 6.45 2.28 -5.84
C GLY A 146 7.82 2.92 -5.62
N ARG A 147 7.95 3.95 -4.77
CA ARG A 147 9.20 4.71 -4.61
C ARG A 147 10.43 3.87 -4.28
N LEU A 148 10.25 2.79 -3.53
CA LEU A 148 11.33 1.92 -3.11
C LEU A 148 11.50 0.69 -4.01
N GLY A 149 10.89 0.71 -5.19
CA GLY A 149 10.93 -0.37 -6.16
C GLY A 149 12.34 -0.78 -6.59
N ASN A 150 13.29 0.16 -6.59
CA ASN A 150 14.69 -0.11 -6.87
C ASN A 150 15.39 -1.01 -5.83
N ARG A 151 14.79 -1.19 -4.65
CA ARG A 151 15.32 -2.09 -3.60
C ARG A 151 14.97 -3.56 -3.84
N PHE A 152 13.89 -3.83 -4.59
CA PHE A 152 13.50 -5.19 -4.93
C PHE A 152 14.35 -5.72 -6.08
N THR A 153 14.79 -6.96 -5.99
CA THR A 153 15.44 -7.67 -7.11
C THR A 153 14.37 -8.15 -8.09
N ASP A 154 14.76 -8.42 -9.35
CA ASP A 154 13.81 -8.93 -10.33
C ASP A 154 13.18 -10.26 -9.91
N PRO A 155 13.92 -11.24 -9.34
CA PRO A 155 13.31 -12.45 -8.80
C PRO A 155 12.24 -12.18 -7.72
N GLU A 156 12.45 -11.21 -6.83
CA GLU A 156 11.45 -10.87 -5.82
C GLU A 156 10.19 -10.22 -6.46
N LEU A 157 10.36 -9.43 -7.52
CA LEU A 157 9.24 -8.88 -8.26
C LEU A 157 8.47 -9.95 -9.03
N MET A 158 9.11 -11.06 -9.41
CA MET A 158 8.43 -12.19 -10.05
C MET A 158 7.50 -12.95 -9.09
N ASP A 159 7.73 -12.85 -7.78
CA ASP A 159 6.84 -13.43 -6.76
C ASP A 159 5.58 -12.55 -6.51
N ILE A 160 5.42 -11.40 -7.21
CA ILE A 160 4.28 -10.51 -7.13
C ILE A 160 3.47 -10.63 -8.41
N ASP A 161 2.27 -11.22 -8.33
CA ASP A 161 1.42 -11.43 -9.51
C ASP A 161 0.77 -10.13 -10.01
N LEU A 162 0.46 -9.20 -9.09
CA LEU A 162 -0.16 -7.92 -9.42
C LEU A 162 0.39 -6.80 -8.54
N ASN A 163 0.67 -5.66 -9.14
CA ASN A 163 1.00 -4.44 -8.41
C ASN A 163 -0.19 -3.47 -8.46
N LEU A 164 -0.70 -3.06 -7.29
CA LEU A 164 -1.59 -1.92 -7.15
C LEU A 164 -0.68 -0.72 -6.93
N LEU A 165 -0.47 0.07 -7.98
CA LEU A 165 0.50 1.17 -7.95
C LEU A 165 -0.22 2.51 -7.85
N ASP A 166 0.02 3.21 -6.75
CA ASP A 166 -0.46 4.56 -6.53
C ASP A 166 0.35 5.59 -7.32
N ILE A 167 -0.20 6.17 -8.37
CA ILE A 167 0.32 7.38 -9.01
C ILE A 167 -0.53 8.56 -8.56
N LYS A 168 -0.05 9.30 -7.57
CA LYS A 168 -0.87 10.28 -6.84
C LYS A 168 -0.99 11.64 -7.56
N SER A 169 -0.13 11.87 -8.55
CA SER A 169 -0.12 13.06 -9.43
C SER A 169 0.81 12.80 -10.61
N GLY A 170 0.57 13.45 -11.74
CA GLY A 170 1.49 13.50 -12.88
C GLY A 170 2.34 14.77 -12.88
N ASP A 171 2.06 15.68 -11.98
CA ASP A 171 2.81 16.92 -11.78
C ASP A 171 3.73 16.78 -10.56
N PRO A 172 5.05 17.01 -10.70
CA PRO A 172 6.00 16.85 -9.59
C PRO A 172 5.72 17.74 -8.39
N GLU A 173 5.30 18.97 -8.59
CA GLU A 173 5.03 19.92 -7.50
C GLU A 173 3.74 19.51 -6.75
N VAL A 174 2.71 19.13 -7.49
CA VAL A 174 1.47 18.59 -6.91
C VAL A 174 1.75 17.28 -6.16
N TYR A 175 2.57 16.40 -6.74
CA TYR A 175 2.94 15.13 -6.10
C TYR A 175 3.67 15.38 -4.77
N GLU A 176 4.65 16.29 -4.75
CA GLU A 176 5.39 16.63 -3.54
C GLU A 176 4.48 17.30 -2.49
N ARG A 177 3.59 18.17 -2.92
CA ARG A 177 2.59 18.80 -2.03
C ARG A 177 1.68 17.76 -1.39
N ILE A 178 1.23 16.76 -2.15
CA ILE A 178 0.38 15.67 -1.65
C ILE A 178 1.14 14.77 -0.68
N THR A 179 2.39 14.38 -1.02
CA THR A 179 3.05 13.21 -0.45
C THR A 179 4.28 13.52 0.40
N ARG A 180 4.84 14.72 0.24
CA ARG A 180 6.18 15.12 0.75
C ARG A 180 7.30 14.25 0.18
N GLN A 181 7.12 13.71 -1.02
CA GLN A 181 8.09 12.84 -1.70
C GLN A 181 8.19 13.22 -3.19
N PRO A 182 9.33 12.97 -3.85
CA PRO A 182 9.47 13.18 -5.29
C PRO A 182 8.69 12.13 -6.10
N LEU A 183 8.17 12.55 -7.25
CA LEU A 183 7.39 11.70 -8.18
C LEU A 183 8.25 10.67 -8.91
N GLN A 184 9.44 11.07 -9.39
CA GLN A 184 10.25 10.29 -10.35
C GLN A 184 10.48 8.84 -9.94
N PRO A 185 10.82 8.48 -8.67
CA PRO A 185 11.03 7.09 -8.29
C PRO A 185 9.80 6.19 -8.47
N THR A 186 8.58 6.75 -8.33
CA THR A 186 7.33 6.01 -8.60
C THR A 186 7.18 5.72 -10.10
N LEU A 187 7.49 6.70 -10.95
CA LEU A 187 7.47 6.52 -12.41
C LEU A 187 8.53 5.52 -12.88
N ASP A 188 9.74 5.58 -12.33
CA ASP A 188 10.81 4.63 -12.63
C ASP A 188 10.41 3.19 -12.28
N TYR A 189 9.72 3.01 -11.15
CA TYR A 189 9.20 1.70 -10.77
C TYR A 189 8.12 1.20 -11.75
N ALA A 190 7.19 2.06 -12.16
CA ALA A 190 6.18 1.71 -13.16
C ALA A 190 6.80 1.28 -14.49
N LEU A 191 7.82 2.01 -14.96
CA LEU A 191 8.58 1.66 -16.17
C LEU A 191 9.28 0.30 -16.02
N ARG A 192 9.89 0.03 -14.86
CA ARG A 192 10.52 -1.26 -14.57
C ARG A 192 9.51 -2.41 -14.57
N LEU A 193 8.34 -2.24 -13.94
CA LEU A 193 7.26 -3.24 -13.98
C LEU A 193 6.81 -3.52 -15.41
N SER A 194 6.65 -2.46 -16.21
CA SER A 194 6.31 -2.56 -17.63
C SER A 194 7.37 -3.33 -18.43
N ALA A 195 8.65 -3.06 -18.18
CA ALA A 195 9.76 -3.75 -18.84
C ALA A 195 9.85 -5.23 -18.44
N LEU A 196 9.54 -5.57 -17.18
CA LEU A 196 9.53 -6.93 -16.66
C LEU A 196 8.23 -7.69 -16.98
N GLY A 197 7.27 -7.08 -17.67
CA GLY A 197 6.00 -7.70 -17.99
C GLY A 197 5.11 -7.95 -16.76
N ARG A 198 5.25 -7.15 -15.69
CA ARG A 198 4.49 -7.36 -14.44
C ARG A 198 3.13 -6.66 -14.49
N PRO A 199 2.02 -7.38 -14.31
CA PRO A 199 0.68 -6.81 -14.28
C PRO A 199 0.56 -5.68 -13.25
N THR A 200 -0.08 -4.59 -13.65
CA THR A 200 -0.21 -3.40 -12.81
C THR A 200 -1.61 -2.80 -12.94
N TRP A 201 -2.23 -2.54 -11.82
CA TRP A 201 -3.40 -1.67 -11.74
C TRP A 201 -2.94 -0.33 -11.19
N ILE A 202 -3.27 0.73 -11.88
CA ILE A 202 -2.95 2.09 -11.41
C ILE A 202 -4.06 2.57 -10.51
N ARG A 203 -3.70 3.10 -9.36
CA ARG A 203 -4.61 3.75 -8.41
C ARG A 203 -4.38 5.25 -8.41
N PHE A 204 -5.44 6.00 -8.65
CA PHE A 204 -5.44 7.46 -8.64
C PHE A 204 -6.50 7.97 -7.67
N VAL A 205 -6.08 8.59 -6.58
CA VAL A 205 -7.00 9.20 -5.61
C VAL A 205 -7.42 10.57 -6.10
N LEU A 206 -8.71 10.71 -6.39
CA LEU A 206 -9.30 11.95 -6.88
C LEU A 206 -9.76 12.81 -5.71
N VAL A 207 -9.04 13.89 -5.46
CA VAL A 207 -9.32 14.88 -4.41
C VAL A 207 -9.59 16.23 -5.05
N PRO A 208 -10.81 16.79 -4.90
CA PRO A 208 -11.13 18.11 -5.43
C PRO A 208 -10.19 19.21 -4.94
N GLY A 209 -9.72 20.05 -5.85
CA GLY A 209 -8.78 21.14 -5.56
C GLY A 209 -7.34 20.71 -5.27
N LEU A 210 -7.03 19.41 -5.27
CA LEU A 210 -5.70 18.91 -4.98
C LEU A 210 -5.12 18.08 -6.12
N SER A 211 -5.76 16.96 -6.50
CA SER A 211 -5.27 16.06 -7.56
C SER A 211 -6.07 16.16 -8.87
N ASP A 212 -7.18 16.87 -8.88
CA ASP A 212 -8.17 16.91 -9.96
C ASP A 212 -7.86 17.87 -11.10
N GLY A 213 -6.76 18.64 -11.04
CA GLY A 213 -6.37 19.58 -12.10
C GLY A 213 -6.30 18.88 -13.47
N LEU A 214 -6.85 19.54 -14.52
CA LEU A 214 -6.93 18.95 -15.87
C LEU A 214 -5.57 18.46 -16.34
N ASP A 215 -4.55 19.32 -16.38
CA ASP A 215 -3.21 19.00 -16.86
C ASP A 215 -2.54 17.91 -16.00
N ASN A 216 -2.80 17.92 -14.69
CA ASN A 216 -2.28 16.90 -13.79
C ASN A 216 -2.81 15.50 -14.15
N VAL A 217 -4.12 15.38 -14.37
CA VAL A 217 -4.75 14.11 -14.76
C VAL A 217 -4.31 13.68 -16.15
N GLU A 218 -4.19 14.62 -17.11
CA GLU A 218 -3.66 14.35 -18.46
C GLU A 218 -2.26 13.75 -18.39
N LYS A 219 -1.34 14.34 -17.62
CA LYS A 219 0.03 13.83 -17.41
C LYS A 219 0.04 12.40 -16.88
N VAL A 220 -0.82 12.08 -15.90
CA VAL A 220 -0.93 10.69 -15.37
C VAL A 220 -1.45 9.75 -16.46
N ALA A 221 -2.49 10.16 -17.18
CA ALA A 221 -3.12 9.32 -18.20
C ALA A 221 -2.16 9.08 -19.39
N ASP A 222 -1.42 10.10 -19.83
CA ASP A 222 -0.39 9.97 -20.88
C ASP A 222 0.72 9.01 -20.46
N PHE A 223 1.21 9.16 -19.23
CA PHE A 223 2.24 8.26 -18.70
C PHE A 223 1.73 6.81 -18.64
N CYS A 224 0.54 6.58 -18.10
CA CYS A 224 -0.05 5.24 -17.98
C CYS A 224 -0.27 4.57 -19.34
N ALA A 225 -0.68 5.33 -20.37
CA ALA A 225 -0.88 4.82 -21.71
C ALA A 225 0.42 4.35 -22.38
N GLY A 226 1.56 4.86 -21.96
CA GLY A 226 2.89 4.41 -22.41
C GLY A 226 3.36 3.09 -21.78
N LEU A 227 2.68 2.58 -20.74
CA LEU A 227 3.04 1.35 -20.04
C LEU A 227 2.37 0.13 -20.68
N LYS A 228 3.11 -0.95 -20.88
CA LYS A 228 2.61 -2.17 -21.56
C LYS A 228 1.79 -3.09 -20.66
N THR A 229 1.87 -2.92 -19.35
CA THR A 229 1.35 -3.88 -18.34
C THR A 229 0.23 -3.32 -17.48
N VAL A 230 -0.27 -2.13 -17.81
CA VAL A 230 -1.43 -1.56 -17.14
C VAL A 230 -2.69 -2.28 -17.61
N GLU A 231 -3.30 -3.05 -16.73
CA GLU A 231 -4.56 -3.75 -17.01
C GLU A 231 -5.77 -2.85 -16.79
N ARG A 232 -5.69 -1.95 -15.79
CA ARG A 232 -6.74 -0.97 -15.52
C ARG A 232 -6.25 0.20 -14.67
N VAL A 233 -7.06 1.25 -14.67
CA VAL A 233 -6.93 2.41 -13.79
C VAL A 233 -8.14 2.47 -12.87
N GLU A 234 -7.91 2.59 -11.57
CA GLU A 234 -8.93 2.75 -10.54
C GLU A 234 -8.96 4.21 -10.08
N ILE A 235 -10.07 4.90 -10.33
CA ILE A 235 -10.28 6.25 -9.82
C ILE A 235 -10.91 6.15 -8.44
N LEU A 236 -10.08 6.30 -7.42
CA LEU A 236 -10.49 6.23 -6.03
C LEU A 236 -11.02 7.59 -5.58
N ARG A 237 -12.32 7.69 -5.37
CA ARG A 237 -12.93 8.93 -4.90
C ARG A 237 -12.50 9.21 -3.47
N PHE A 238 -11.98 10.42 -3.24
CA PHE A 238 -11.68 10.89 -1.89
C PHE A 238 -12.92 10.81 -0.99
N HIS A 239 -12.70 10.49 0.28
CA HIS A 239 -13.71 10.50 1.34
C HIS A 239 -13.06 10.71 2.71
N GLN A 240 -13.84 11.15 3.68
CA GLN A 240 -13.38 11.60 5.00
C GLN A 240 -13.14 10.48 6.04
N MET A 241 -13.14 9.19 5.64
CA MET A 241 -13.05 8.07 6.59
C MET A 241 -11.74 8.03 7.42
N GLY A 242 -10.68 8.67 6.95
CA GLY A 242 -9.41 8.76 7.69
C GLY A 242 -9.37 9.86 8.76
N ARG A 243 -10.25 10.87 8.66
CA ARG A 243 -10.23 12.10 9.47
C ARG A 243 -10.12 11.86 10.98
N ASP A 244 -10.95 10.98 11.52
CA ASP A 244 -10.97 10.68 12.95
C ASP A 244 -9.64 10.12 13.48
N LYS A 245 -8.88 9.39 12.63
CA LYS A 245 -7.55 8.91 13.01
C LYS A 245 -6.54 10.05 13.12
N TRP A 246 -6.61 11.05 12.21
CA TRP A 246 -5.76 12.22 12.27
C TRP A 246 -5.99 12.98 13.58
N HIS A 247 -7.26 13.24 13.93
CA HIS A 247 -7.62 13.92 15.18
C HIS A 247 -7.15 13.14 16.42
N LYS A 248 -7.38 11.81 16.45
CA LYS A 248 -6.91 10.96 17.56
C LYS A 248 -5.40 10.94 17.74
N LEU A 249 -4.66 11.18 16.66
CA LEU A 249 -3.20 11.27 16.68
C LEU A 249 -2.69 12.68 16.95
N GLY A 250 -3.58 13.67 17.10
CA GLY A 250 -3.23 15.08 17.26
C GLY A 250 -2.55 15.69 16.03
N LEU A 251 -2.88 15.18 14.85
CA LEU A 251 -2.34 15.64 13.58
C LEU A 251 -3.29 16.61 12.90
N ASP A 252 -2.73 17.67 12.30
CA ASP A 252 -3.51 18.60 11.48
C ASP A 252 -3.97 17.91 10.19
N TYR A 253 -5.27 17.89 9.93
CA TYR A 253 -5.85 17.32 8.73
C TYR A 253 -6.15 18.40 7.69
N ALA A 254 -5.27 18.55 6.71
CA ALA A 254 -5.34 19.61 5.70
C ALA A 254 -6.60 19.56 4.79
N LEU A 255 -7.33 18.45 4.81
CA LEU A 255 -8.51 18.22 3.97
C LEU A 255 -9.83 18.23 4.78
N GLU A 256 -9.85 18.89 5.94
CA GLU A 256 -10.98 18.90 6.88
C GLU A 256 -12.30 19.24 6.19
N ASP A 257 -12.28 20.29 5.36
CA ASP A 257 -13.45 20.86 4.70
C ASP A 257 -13.59 20.45 3.22
N VAL A 258 -12.78 19.48 2.77
CA VAL A 258 -12.82 19.02 1.37
C VAL A 258 -13.92 17.98 1.20
N GLU A 259 -14.92 18.32 0.38
CA GLU A 259 -16.00 17.40 0.03
C GLU A 259 -15.51 16.30 -0.95
N PRO A 260 -16.10 15.10 -0.91
CA PRO A 260 -15.86 14.08 -1.93
C PRO A 260 -16.15 14.58 -3.34
N PRO A 261 -15.43 14.11 -4.38
CA PRO A 261 -15.70 14.51 -5.75
C PRO A 261 -17.12 14.09 -6.18
N ASP A 262 -17.81 14.99 -6.86
CA ASP A 262 -19.11 14.69 -7.43
C ASP A 262 -19.04 13.73 -8.63
N ALA A 263 -20.19 13.35 -9.16
CA ALA A 263 -20.28 12.43 -10.29
C ALA A 263 -19.71 13.04 -11.59
N ALA A 264 -19.90 14.36 -11.80
CA ALA A 264 -19.43 15.05 -13.01
C ALA A 264 -17.90 15.12 -13.04
N LEU A 265 -17.26 15.50 -11.93
CA LEU A 265 -15.81 15.51 -11.78
C LEU A 265 -15.22 14.10 -11.93
N THR A 266 -15.83 13.10 -11.29
CA THR A 266 -15.42 11.71 -11.40
C THR A 266 -15.49 11.21 -12.85
N GLN A 267 -16.57 11.51 -13.55
CA GLN A 267 -16.76 11.12 -14.95
C GLN A 267 -15.76 11.83 -15.87
N ARG A 268 -15.51 13.12 -15.65
CA ARG A 268 -14.49 13.87 -16.40
C ARG A 268 -13.11 13.20 -16.30
N VAL A 269 -12.69 12.88 -15.08
CA VAL A 269 -11.38 12.24 -14.84
C VAL A 269 -11.33 10.86 -15.50
N ARG A 270 -12.36 10.02 -15.34
CA ARG A 270 -12.44 8.73 -16.03
C ARG A 270 -12.31 8.87 -17.54
N GLU A 271 -12.95 9.87 -18.12
CA GLU A 271 -12.90 10.12 -19.56
C GLU A 271 -11.51 10.51 -20.05
N GLN A 272 -10.74 11.28 -19.27
CA GLN A 272 -9.37 11.63 -19.60
C GLN A 272 -8.48 10.38 -19.77
N PHE A 273 -8.63 9.38 -18.90
CA PHE A 273 -7.91 8.12 -19.03
C PHE A 273 -8.45 7.26 -20.19
N ARG A 274 -9.79 7.17 -20.37
CA ARG A 274 -10.41 6.38 -21.44
C ARG A 274 -10.04 6.85 -22.85
N ARG A 275 -9.89 8.15 -23.05
CA ARG A 275 -9.45 8.72 -24.35
C ARG A 275 -8.09 8.22 -24.79
N ARG A 276 -7.29 7.67 -23.89
CA ARG A 276 -5.98 7.04 -24.15
C ARG A 276 -6.06 5.52 -24.28
N GLY A 277 -7.24 4.96 -24.39
CA GLY A 277 -7.46 3.52 -24.52
C GLY A 277 -7.31 2.73 -23.23
N LEU A 278 -7.23 3.40 -22.07
CA LEU A 278 -7.11 2.73 -20.78
C LEU A 278 -8.48 2.23 -20.29
N THR A 279 -8.50 1.03 -19.69
CA THR A 279 -9.67 0.51 -18.98
C THR A 279 -9.80 1.22 -17.63
N VAL A 280 -10.96 1.81 -17.32
CA VAL A 280 -11.13 2.68 -16.13
C VAL A 280 -12.37 2.28 -15.33
N TYR A 281 -12.16 2.15 -14.03
CA TYR A 281 -13.19 1.85 -13.03
C TYR A 281 -13.43 3.00 -12.06
#